data_3c114d771970ac0d19911b42f4a23257
#
_entry.id   3c114d771970ac0d19911b42f4a23257
#
_cell.length_a   1.000
_cell.length_b   1.000
_cell.length_c   1.000
_cell.angle_alpha   90.00
_cell.angle_beta   90.00
_cell.angle_gamma   90.00
#
_symmetry.space_group_name_H-M   'P 1'
#
loop_
_entity.id
_entity.type
_entity.pdbx_description
1 polymer ?
#
loop_
_entity_poly.entity_id
_entity_poly.type
_entity_poly.pdbx_seq_one_letter_code
_entity_poly.pdbx_strand_id
1 'polypeptide(L)' 'MKREGVRPGVSDLLLMKRTTTHSGLWIEMKSPGNKLRPNQLEFQQDALNEGFAVGKAETIEEFQVLIKHYLNTHKK' A
#
# COMPACT_ATOMS: atom_id res chain seq x y z
N MET A 1 20.95 -6.79 -15.33
CA MET A 1 20.33 -6.23 -14.90
C MET A 1 20.57 -5.67 -13.88
N LYS A 2 20.65 -5.23 -13.53
CA LYS A 2 20.90 -4.74 -12.61
C LYS A 2 19.99 -4.76 -11.75
N ARG A 3 19.97 -4.80 -10.94
CA ARG A 3 19.24 -4.91 -10.04
C ARG A 3 18.42 -4.07 -10.08
N GLU A 4 18.24 -3.84 -10.74
CA GLU A 4 17.53 -3.13 -10.95
C GLU A 4 16.33 -3.22 -10.44
N GLY A 5 15.66 -3.62 -10.09
CA GLY A 5 14.41 -3.70 -9.47
C GLY A 5 14.28 -3.02 -8.14
N VAL A 6 15.35 -2.47 -7.66
CA VAL A 6 15.29 -1.80 -6.37
C VAL A 6 14.90 -0.34 -6.60
N ARG A 7 13.69 0.01 -6.18
CA ARG A 7 13.18 1.35 -6.33
C ARG A 7 13.00 1.95 -4.94
N PRO A 8 13.53 3.14 -4.67
CA PRO A 8 13.30 3.78 -3.38
C PRO A 8 11.83 4.14 -3.22
N GLY A 9 11.34 4.04 -2.00
CA GLY A 9 9.97 4.44 -1.70
C GLY A 9 8.92 3.37 -1.86
N VAL A 10 9.31 2.15 -2.23
CA VAL A 10 8.35 1.05 -2.33
C VAL A 10 7.76 0.80 -0.95
N SER A 11 6.44 0.60 -0.90
CA SER A 11 5.76 0.32 0.35
C SER A 11 6.24 -0.99 0.97
N ASP A 12 6.07 -1.12 2.28
CA ASP A 12 6.62 -2.23 3.04
C ASP A 12 5.97 -3.57 2.77
N LEU A 13 4.67 -3.56 2.56
CA LEU A 13 3.89 -4.79 2.47
C LEU A 13 2.94 -4.74 1.29
N LEU A 14 2.74 -5.89 0.68
CA LEU A 14 1.74 -6.02 -0.38
C LEU A 14 0.80 -7.14 -0.02
N LEU A 15 -0.48 -6.82 0.09
CA LEU A 15 -1.51 -7.84 0.22
C LEU A 15 -1.92 -8.24 -1.19
N MET A 16 -1.59 -9.47 -1.57
CA MET A 16 -1.81 -9.96 -2.92
C MET A 16 -3.20 -10.57 -3.03
N LYS A 17 -4.20 -9.75 -2.82
CA LYS A 17 -5.58 -10.20 -2.92
C LYS A 17 -6.34 -9.22 -3.79
N ARG A 18 -6.82 -9.70 -4.91
CA ARG A 18 -7.59 -8.88 -5.83
C ARG A 18 -9.00 -8.66 -5.28
N THR A 19 -9.53 -7.47 -5.50
CA THR A 19 -10.93 -7.17 -5.23
C THR A 19 -11.60 -6.82 -6.55
N THR A 20 -12.86 -6.40 -6.49
CA THR A 20 -13.55 -6.00 -7.70
C THR A 20 -13.00 -4.73 -8.31
N THR A 21 -12.26 -3.95 -7.53
CA THR A 21 -11.79 -2.65 -7.98
C THR A 21 -10.27 -2.50 -8.02
N HIS A 22 -9.54 -3.38 -7.33
CA HIS A 22 -8.09 -3.22 -7.20
C HIS A 22 -7.37 -4.55 -7.30
N SER A 23 -6.13 -4.48 -7.75
CA SER A 23 -5.29 -5.69 -7.94
C SER A 23 -4.63 -6.15 -6.66
N GLY A 24 -4.53 -5.31 -5.67
CA GLY A 24 -3.89 -5.60 -4.41
C GLY A 24 -3.82 -4.35 -3.57
N LEU A 25 -3.27 -4.48 -2.37
CA LEU A 25 -3.16 -3.34 -1.46
C LEU A 25 -1.71 -3.22 -0.99
N TRP A 26 -1.10 -2.08 -1.30
CA TRP A 26 0.23 -1.75 -0.78
C TRP A 26 0.06 -1.01 0.54
N ILE A 27 0.83 -1.40 1.55
CA ILE A 27 0.72 -0.80 2.88
C ILE A 27 2.08 -0.31 3.32
N GLU A 28 2.12 0.96 3.70
CA GLU A 28 3.32 1.56 4.25
C GLU A 28 3.16 1.66 5.76
N MET A 29 4.10 1.08 6.51
CA MET A 29 4.08 1.17 7.96
C MET A 29 4.95 2.34 8.38
N LYS A 30 4.41 3.20 9.24
CA LYS A 30 5.13 4.38 9.71
C LYS A 30 5.04 4.49 11.21
N SER A 31 6.09 5.00 11.82
CA SER A 31 5.99 5.38 13.23
C SER A 31 5.03 6.54 13.39
N PRO A 32 4.31 6.60 14.51
CA PRO A 32 3.35 7.67 14.71
C PRO A 32 3.99 9.05 14.53
N GLY A 33 3.31 9.91 13.79
CA GLY A 33 3.77 11.26 13.56
C GLY A 33 4.70 11.42 12.36
N ASN A 34 5.19 10.34 11.78
CA ASN A 34 6.06 10.44 10.63
C ASN A 34 5.25 10.52 9.34
N LYS A 35 5.70 11.35 8.43
CA LYS A 35 5.02 11.54 7.16
C LYS A 35 5.69 10.73 6.08
N LEU A 36 4.94 10.46 5.02
CA LEU A 36 5.50 9.79 3.86
C LEU A 36 6.51 10.71 3.18
N ARG A 37 7.60 10.13 2.72
CA ARG A 37 8.61 10.87 1.98
C ARG A 37 8.16 11.06 0.55
N PRO A 38 8.73 12.02 -0.17
CA PRO A 38 8.32 12.26 -1.56
C PRO A 38 8.40 11.03 -2.45
N ASN A 39 9.46 10.20 -2.32
CA ASN A 39 9.55 9.02 -3.16
C ASN A 39 8.51 7.97 -2.77
N GLN A 40 8.06 7.95 -1.51
CA GLN A 40 6.99 7.05 -1.09
C GLN A 40 5.65 7.51 -1.66
N LEU A 41 5.43 8.80 -1.69
CA LEU A 41 4.21 9.35 -2.29
C LEU A 41 4.19 9.08 -3.79
N GLU A 42 5.32 9.20 -4.44
CA GLU A 42 5.43 8.92 -5.85
C GLU A 42 5.11 7.45 -6.14
N PHE A 43 5.66 6.56 -5.33
CA PHE A 43 5.36 5.15 -5.48
C PHE A 43 3.86 4.88 -5.34
N GLN A 44 3.24 5.49 -4.33
CA GLN A 44 1.81 5.29 -4.12
C GLN A 44 1.00 5.78 -5.31
N GLN A 45 1.39 6.92 -5.89
CA GLN A 45 0.68 7.42 -7.04
C GLN A 45 0.80 6.45 -8.22
N ASP A 46 2.00 5.92 -8.44
CA ASP A 46 2.20 4.95 -9.50
C ASP A 46 1.39 3.68 -9.27
N ALA A 47 1.34 3.22 -8.02
CA ALA A 47 0.58 2.03 -7.69
C ALA A 47 -0.91 2.25 -7.97
N LEU A 48 -1.43 3.41 -7.58
CA LEU A 48 -2.82 3.73 -7.87
C LEU A 48 -3.07 3.74 -9.37
N ASN A 49 -2.16 4.30 -10.14
CA ASN A 49 -2.30 4.34 -11.58
C ASN A 49 -2.34 2.95 -12.20
N GLU A 50 -1.69 1.99 -11.54
CA GLU A 50 -1.65 0.62 -12.04
C GLU A 50 -2.76 -0.26 -11.47
N GLY A 51 -3.71 0.33 -10.76
CA GLY A 51 -4.85 -0.43 -10.29
C GLY A 51 -4.73 -1.02 -8.90
N PHE A 52 -3.72 -0.60 -8.14
CA PHE A 52 -3.57 -1.05 -6.76
C PHE A 52 -4.20 -0.05 -5.80
N ALA A 53 -4.62 -0.54 -4.65
CA ALA A 53 -4.96 0.34 -3.53
C ALA A 53 -3.69 0.60 -2.74
N VAL A 54 -3.66 1.70 -2.00
CA VAL A 54 -2.53 2.02 -1.14
C VAL A 54 -3.06 2.50 0.20
N GLY A 55 -2.26 2.28 1.24
CA GLY A 55 -2.62 2.75 2.57
C GLY A 55 -1.41 2.93 3.44
N LYS A 56 -1.59 3.65 4.53
CA LYS A 56 -0.56 3.89 5.53
C LYS A 56 -1.12 3.49 6.88
N ALA A 57 -0.31 2.83 7.70
CA ALA A 57 -0.70 2.47 9.04
C ALA A 57 0.41 2.81 10.01
N GLU A 58 0.03 3.29 11.19
CA GLU A 58 0.99 3.64 12.23
C GLU A 58 0.96 2.67 13.39
N THR A 59 -0.06 1.81 13.46
CA THR A 59 -0.20 0.83 14.52
C THR A 59 -0.72 -0.47 13.92
N ILE A 60 -0.61 -1.55 14.70
CA ILE A 60 -1.15 -2.84 14.28
C ILE A 60 -2.66 -2.75 14.11
N GLU A 61 -3.33 -1.99 14.98
CA GLU A 61 -4.77 -1.83 14.85
C GLU A 61 -5.15 -1.15 13.55
N GLU A 62 -4.41 -0.11 13.18
CA GLU A 62 -4.67 0.57 11.91
C GLU A 62 -4.42 -0.36 10.74
N PHE A 63 -3.36 -1.15 10.83
CA PHE A 63 -3.04 -2.12 9.80
C PHE A 63 -4.21 -3.10 9.63
N GLN A 64 -4.74 -3.61 10.73
CA GLN A 64 -5.86 -4.55 10.67
C GLN A 64 -7.10 -3.91 10.07
N VAL A 65 -7.36 -2.66 10.41
CA VAL A 65 -8.51 -1.94 9.85
C VAL A 65 -8.36 -1.76 8.35
N LEU A 66 -7.15 -1.43 7.91
CA LEU A 66 -6.90 -1.30 6.48
C LEU A 66 -7.19 -2.59 5.73
N ILE A 67 -6.69 -3.71 6.25
CA ILE A 67 -6.88 -5.01 5.62
C ILE A 67 -8.37 -5.34 5.56
N LYS A 68 -9.06 -5.19 6.68
CA LYS A 68 -10.47 -5.49 6.74
C LYS A 68 -11.28 -4.65 5.78
N HIS A 69 -10.98 -3.36 5.76
CA HIS A 69 -11.70 -2.45 4.90
C HIS A 69 -11.48 -2.81 3.42
N TYR A 70 -10.23 -3.08 3.08
CA TYR A 70 -9.90 -3.45 1.72
C TYR A 70 -10.62 -4.72 1.30
N LEU A 71 -10.62 -5.74 2.15
CA LEU A 71 -11.26 -7.00 1.84
C LEU A 71 -12.78 -6.87 1.74
N ASN A 72 -13.35 -5.94 2.50
CA ASN A 72 -14.79 -5.73 2.44
C ASN A 72 -15.26 -5.11 1.14
N THR A 73 -14.40 -4.39 0.43
CA THR A 73 -14.79 -3.84 -0.86
C THR A 73 -15.01 -4.93 -1.89
N HIS A 74 -14.56 -6.13 -1.58
CA HIS A 74 -14.72 -7.27 -2.45
C HIS A 74 -16.15 -7.84 -2.39
N LYS A 75 -16.83 -7.55 -1.30
CA LYS A 75 -18.18 -8.06 -1.15
C LYS A 75 -19.14 -7.13 -1.77
N LYS A 76 -20.04 -7.57 -2.20
CA LYS A 76 -20.88 -6.63 -2.67
C LYS A 76 -21.96 -7.09 -3.05
#